data_a2c2fff8143e413b9a7240918d535f9c
#
_entry.id   a2c2fff8143e413b9a7240918d535f9c
#
_cell.length_a   1.000
_cell.length_b   1.000
_cell.length_c   1.000
_cell.angle_alpha   90.00
_cell.angle_beta   90.00
_cell.angle_gamma   90.00
#
_symmetry.space_group_name_H-M   'P 1'
#
loop_
_entity.id
_entity.type
_entity.pdbx_description
1 polymer ?
#
loop_
_entity_poly.entity_id
_entity_poly.type
_entity_poly.pdbx_seq_one_letter_code
_entity_poly.pdbx_strand_id
1 'polypeptide(L)'
;MKPRIFIGSSKESVKIAEKVKSLLDGEYVCQLWCDNFFDLGQCTYHELLKKSLSFDYAIFIGGKDDYVRRESDRTHKYAARDNVYLEFGLYAGILTYARCFFLIQEGCQIASDLLGVNVVFFDKMQDLSKKILTITEKIQKEQKVARISLLPSTSLAVGYFENFLKPVSQAIQKLDAVCIAGKKYDVKNSAKR
;
A
#
# COMPACT_ATOMS: atom_id res chain seq x y z
N MET A 1 2.24 16.61 -7.30
CA MET A 1 1.54 15.33 -7.51
C MET A 1 0.89 14.96 -6.19
N LYS A 2 -0.37 14.47 -6.18
CA LYS A 2 -1.02 14.00 -4.95
C LYS A 2 -0.42 12.66 -4.54
N PRO A 3 -0.14 12.42 -3.25
CA PRO A 3 0.35 11.13 -2.79
C PRO A 3 -0.68 10.03 -3.03
N ARG A 4 -0.19 8.82 -3.31
CA ARG A 4 -1.01 7.64 -3.56
C ARG A 4 -1.08 6.79 -2.30
N ILE A 5 -2.30 6.45 -1.88
CA ILE A 5 -2.56 5.66 -0.68
C ILE A 5 -3.24 4.35 -1.07
N PHE A 6 -2.64 3.23 -0.68
CA PHE A 6 -3.30 1.93 -0.70
C PHE A 6 -4.18 1.75 0.53
N ILE A 7 -5.39 1.22 0.37
CA ILE A 7 -6.29 0.91 1.48
C ILE A 7 -6.63 -0.58 1.42
N GLY A 8 -6.08 -1.34 2.38
CA GLY A 8 -6.29 -2.77 2.54
C GLY A 8 -7.31 -3.07 3.65
N SER A 9 -8.16 -4.06 3.44
CA SER A 9 -9.12 -4.55 4.43
C SER A 9 -9.58 -5.96 4.10
N SER A 10 -10.22 -6.63 5.07
CA SER A 10 -11.03 -7.79 4.80
C SER A 10 -12.29 -7.43 3.99
N LYS A 11 -12.99 -8.44 3.45
CA LYS A 11 -14.30 -8.25 2.79
C LYS A 11 -15.35 -7.71 3.75
N GLU A 12 -15.30 -8.16 4.99
CA GLU A 12 -16.19 -7.78 6.07
C GLU A 12 -16.05 -6.29 6.43
N SER A 13 -14.84 -5.77 6.32
CA SER A 13 -14.48 -4.39 6.65
C SER A 13 -14.49 -3.42 5.46
N VAL A 14 -14.94 -3.85 4.28
CA VAL A 14 -14.96 -3.05 3.04
C VAL A 14 -15.70 -1.72 3.21
N LYS A 15 -16.83 -1.68 3.93
CA LYS A 15 -17.58 -0.44 4.18
C LYS A 15 -16.78 0.59 4.99
N ILE A 16 -15.92 0.11 5.88
CA ILE A 16 -14.99 0.97 6.64
C ILE A 16 -13.95 1.54 5.68
N ALA A 17 -13.41 0.69 4.79
CA ALA A 17 -12.42 1.09 3.80
C ALA A 17 -12.97 2.16 2.82
N GLU A 18 -14.19 1.98 2.34
CA GLU A 18 -14.89 2.95 1.49
C GLU A 18 -15.08 4.30 2.21
N LYS A 19 -15.45 4.26 3.50
CA LYS A 19 -15.56 5.47 4.32
C LYS A 19 -14.22 6.17 4.49
N VAL A 20 -13.15 5.39 4.78
CA VAL A 20 -11.78 5.93 4.87
C VAL A 20 -11.36 6.57 3.54
N LYS A 21 -11.60 5.91 2.40
CA LYS A 21 -11.34 6.46 1.07
C LYS A 21 -12.07 7.79 0.88
N SER A 22 -13.37 7.84 1.20
CA SER A 22 -14.17 9.08 1.05
C SER A 22 -13.67 10.25 1.91
N LEU A 23 -13.06 9.97 3.07
CA LEU A 23 -12.48 10.98 3.96
C LEU A 23 -11.12 11.51 3.47
N LEU A 24 -10.44 10.75 2.62
CA LEU A 24 -9.14 11.10 2.04
C LEU A 24 -9.26 11.71 0.64
N ASP A 25 -10.44 11.59 0.01
CA ASP A 25 -10.69 12.13 -1.33
C ASP A 25 -10.43 13.64 -1.39
N GLY A 26 -9.87 14.06 -2.52
CA GLY A 26 -9.51 15.46 -2.74
C GLY A 26 -8.04 15.76 -2.44
N GLU A 27 -7.47 15.25 -1.35
CA GLU A 27 -6.07 15.47 -0.99
C GLU A 27 -5.13 14.36 -1.51
N TYR A 28 -5.62 13.12 -1.58
CA TYR A 28 -4.87 11.91 -1.92
C TYR A 28 -5.50 11.16 -3.09
N VAL A 29 -4.71 10.33 -3.75
CA VAL A 29 -5.20 9.34 -4.73
C VAL A 29 -5.30 8.00 -4.02
N CYS A 30 -6.52 7.61 -3.63
CA CYS A 30 -6.77 6.41 -2.86
C CYS A 30 -7.21 5.24 -3.76
N GLN A 31 -6.63 4.06 -3.55
CA GLN A 31 -7.01 2.82 -4.20
C GLN A 31 -7.35 1.77 -3.14
N LEU A 32 -8.57 1.21 -3.22
CA LEU A 32 -8.98 0.06 -2.41
C LEU A 32 -8.42 -1.23 -3.01
N TRP A 33 -8.17 -2.21 -2.15
CA TRP A 33 -7.75 -3.55 -2.55
C TRP A 33 -8.74 -4.23 -3.51
N CYS A 34 -10.04 -3.89 -3.45
CA CYS A 34 -11.10 -4.43 -4.31
C CYS A 34 -11.34 -3.64 -5.61
N ASP A 35 -10.68 -2.50 -5.82
CA ASP A 35 -10.84 -1.66 -7.01
C ASP A 35 -10.00 -2.19 -8.19
N ASN A 36 -10.34 -3.35 -8.76
CA ASN A 36 -9.61 -4.00 -9.87
C ASN A 36 -8.09 -4.12 -9.59
N PHE A 37 -7.75 -4.37 -8.32
CA PHE A 37 -6.35 -4.40 -7.90
C PHE A 37 -5.61 -5.63 -8.41
N PHE A 38 -6.31 -6.76 -8.56
CA PHE A 38 -5.72 -8.02 -8.99
C PHE A 38 -6.02 -8.32 -10.46
N ASP A 39 -4.98 -8.65 -11.22
CA ASP A 39 -5.12 -9.12 -12.59
C ASP A 39 -5.51 -10.61 -12.58
N LEU A 40 -6.40 -11.01 -13.50
CA LEU A 40 -6.86 -12.40 -13.63
C LEU A 40 -5.67 -13.34 -13.93
N GLY A 41 -5.57 -14.41 -13.15
CA GLY A 41 -4.57 -15.46 -13.36
C GLY A 41 -3.19 -15.17 -12.75
N GLN A 42 -3.01 -14.08 -12.02
CA GLN A 42 -1.78 -13.77 -11.29
C GLN A 42 -1.85 -14.26 -9.84
N CYS A 43 -0.69 -14.60 -9.28
CA CYS A 43 -0.58 -14.89 -7.85
C CYS A 43 -0.81 -13.61 -7.05
N THR A 44 -1.81 -13.60 -6.17
CA THR A 44 -2.20 -12.46 -5.34
C THR A 44 -1.02 -11.82 -4.61
N TYR A 45 -0.13 -12.65 -4.05
CA TYR A 45 1.06 -12.19 -3.34
C TYR A 45 2.04 -11.44 -4.26
N HIS A 46 2.27 -11.96 -5.47
CA HIS A 46 3.16 -11.33 -6.44
C HIS A 46 2.63 -9.98 -6.92
N GLU A 47 1.32 -9.90 -7.15
CA GLU A 47 0.66 -8.63 -7.52
C GLU A 47 0.71 -7.61 -6.38
N LEU A 48 0.51 -8.04 -5.12
CA LEU A 48 0.68 -7.16 -3.95
C LEU A 48 2.08 -6.57 -3.90
N LEU A 49 3.13 -7.39 -4.06
CA LEU A 49 4.52 -6.95 -4.09
C LEU A 49 4.77 -5.93 -5.20
N LYS A 50 4.35 -6.26 -6.42
CA LYS A 50 4.57 -5.42 -7.59
C LYS A 50 3.86 -4.08 -7.47
N LYS A 51 2.59 -4.10 -7.07
CA LYS A 51 1.76 -2.90 -6.98
C LYS A 51 2.09 -2.04 -5.76
N SER A 52 2.60 -2.61 -4.66
CA SER A 52 2.99 -1.84 -3.47
C SER A 52 4.01 -0.74 -3.79
N LEU A 53 4.90 -0.97 -4.75
CA LEU A 53 5.89 0.01 -5.21
C LEU A 53 5.29 1.27 -5.86
N SER A 54 4.02 1.23 -6.24
CA SER A 54 3.32 2.36 -6.86
C SER A 54 2.61 3.28 -5.86
N PHE A 55 2.67 2.96 -4.56
CA PHE A 55 2.06 3.76 -3.49
C PHE A 55 3.11 4.47 -2.65
N ASP A 56 2.71 5.62 -2.09
CA ASP A 56 3.53 6.39 -1.17
C ASP A 56 3.23 6.01 0.29
N TYR A 57 1.98 5.65 0.56
CA TYR A 57 1.47 5.26 1.88
C TYR A 57 0.51 4.10 1.78
N ALA A 58 0.28 3.41 2.92
CA ALA A 58 -0.73 2.38 3.04
C ALA A 58 -1.51 2.51 4.35
N ILE A 59 -2.82 2.28 4.29
CA ILE A 59 -3.72 2.21 5.45
C ILE A 59 -4.38 0.85 5.42
N PHE A 60 -4.17 0.05 6.46
CA PHE A 60 -4.81 -1.25 6.63
C PHE A 60 -5.89 -1.15 7.70
N ILE A 61 -7.01 -1.83 7.49
CA ILE A 61 -8.16 -1.79 8.37
C ILE A 61 -8.36 -3.16 8.97
N GLY A 62 -8.21 -3.24 10.29
CA GLY A 62 -8.49 -4.42 11.08
C GLY A 62 -9.85 -4.28 11.77
N GLY A 63 -10.87 -4.91 11.21
CA GLY A 63 -12.19 -5.00 11.79
C GLY A 63 -12.33 -6.20 12.74
N LYS A 64 -13.53 -6.37 13.31
CA LYS A 64 -13.93 -7.55 14.08
C LYS A 64 -14.32 -8.69 13.14
N ASP A 65 -13.37 -9.11 12.29
CA ASP A 65 -13.61 -10.03 11.19
C ASP A 65 -13.69 -11.48 11.64
N ASP A 66 -12.79 -11.87 12.56
CA ASP A 66 -12.66 -13.23 13.06
C ASP A 66 -12.85 -13.28 14.58
N TYR A 67 -13.36 -14.43 15.07
CA TYR A 67 -13.59 -14.68 16.49
C TYR A 67 -12.67 -15.81 16.92
N VAL A 68 -11.53 -15.45 17.51
CA VAL A 68 -10.41 -16.36 17.77
C VAL A 68 -10.22 -16.62 19.26
N ARG A 69 -9.70 -17.79 19.60
CA ARG A 69 -9.27 -18.17 20.94
C ARG A 69 -7.84 -18.67 20.87
N ARG A 70 -6.93 -18.01 21.58
CA ARG A 70 -5.58 -18.54 21.81
C ARG A 70 -5.61 -19.52 22.98
N GLU A 71 -4.67 -20.43 23.04
CA GLU A 71 -4.59 -21.43 24.11
C GLU A 71 -4.51 -20.80 25.52
N SER A 72 -3.83 -19.66 25.64
CA SER A 72 -3.72 -18.89 26.89
C SER A 72 -4.98 -18.12 27.26
N ASP A 73 -5.95 -17.97 26.34
CA ASP A 73 -7.12 -17.13 26.55
C ASP A 73 -8.27 -17.94 27.19
N ARG A 74 -8.91 -17.36 28.20
CA ARG A 74 -10.11 -17.95 28.83
C ARG A 74 -11.35 -17.80 27.95
N THR A 75 -11.40 -16.78 27.10
CA THR A 75 -12.53 -16.43 26.24
C THR A 75 -12.06 -16.15 24.83
N HIS A 76 -12.99 -16.29 23.87
CA HIS A 76 -12.75 -15.85 22.50
C HIS A 76 -12.68 -14.32 22.44
N LYS A 77 -11.87 -13.81 21.52
CA LYS A 77 -11.69 -12.38 21.24
C LYS A 77 -11.83 -12.12 19.74
N TYR A 78 -12.26 -10.92 19.40
CA TYR A 78 -12.25 -10.50 18.00
C TYR A 78 -10.82 -10.24 17.53
N ALA A 79 -10.57 -10.52 16.25
CA ALA A 79 -9.31 -10.22 15.58
C ALA A 79 -9.57 -9.78 14.14
N ALA A 80 -8.67 -8.99 13.59
CA ALA A 80 -8.64 -8.76 12.16
C ALA A 80 -8.21 -10.04 11.43
N ARG A 81 -8.62 -10.17 10.17
CA ARG A 81 -8.26 -11.32 9.32
C ARG A 81 -6.74 -11.44 9.14
N ASP A 82 -6.22 -12.65 9.17
CA ASP A 82 -4.78 -12.94 9.07
C ASP A 82 -4.15 -12.35 7.80
N ASN A 83 -4.85 -12.37 6.66
CA ASN A 83 -4.38 -11.78 5.42
C ASN A 83 -4.09 -10.28 5.56
N VAL A 84 -4.88 -9.54 6.34
CA VAL A 84 -4.67 -8.09 6.55
C VAL A 84 -3.36 -7.85 7.30
N TYR A 85 -3.01 -8.72 8.26
CA TYR A 85 -1.72 -8.65 8.95
C TYR A 85 -0.55 -8.95 8.02
N LEU A 86 -0.69 -9.99 7.16
CA LEU A 86 0.32 -10.34 6.16
C LEU A 86 0.58 -9.18 5.19
N GLU A 87 -0.50 -8.60 4.66
CA GLU A 87 -0.44 -7.47 3.73
C GLU A 87 0.17 -6.23 4.40
N PHE A 88 -0.23 -5.92 5.63
CA PHE A 88 0.38 -4.83 6.40
C PHE A 88 1.88 -5.03 6.57
N GLY A 89 2.32 -6.23 6.97
CA GLY A 89 3.74 -6.54 7.14
C GLY A 89 4.53 -6.40 5.83
N LEU A 90 3.94 -6.84 4.72
CA LEU A 90 4.52 -6.70 3.39
C LEU A 90 4.74 -5.23 3.01
N TYR A 91 3.70 -4.42 3.14
CA TYR A 91 3.79 -2.99 2.81
C TYR A 91 4.72 -2.24 3.78
N ALA A 92 4.70 -2.58 5.06
CA ALA A 92 5.61 -1.99 6.05
C ALA A 92 7.09 -2.30 5.75
N GLY A 93 7.38 -3.47 5.18
CA GLY A 93 8.72 -3.84 4.71
C GLY A 93 9.17 -3.07 3.46
N ILE A 94 8.23 -2.71 2.58
CA ILE A 94 8.52 -2.02 1.31
C ILE A 94 8.50 -0.50 1.47
N LEU A 95 7.44 0.05 2.08
CA LEU A 95 7.23 1.50 2.23
C LEU A 95 7.87 2.07 3.50
N THR A 96 8.36 1.23 4.39
CA THR A 96 8.73 1.50 5.79
C THR A 96 7.52 1.63 6.72
N TYR A 97 7.73 1.33 7.99
CA TYR A 97 6.68 1.44 9.02
C TYR A 97 6.14 2.87 9.20
N ALA A 98 6.95 3.89 8.88
CA ALA A 98 6.54 5.30 8.98
C ALA A 98 5.43 5.69 8.00
N ARG A 99 5.32 4.95 6.89
CA ARG A 99 4.34 5.19 5.81
C ARG A 99 3.18 4.20 5.80
N CYS A 100 3.15 3.26 6.75
CA CYS A 100 2.07 2.30 6.90
C CYS A 100 1.31 2.54 8.20
N PHE A 101 -0.01 2.57 8.09
CA PHE A 101 -0.92 2.80 9.21
C PHE A 101 -1.84 1.60 9.37
N PHE A 102 -2.07 1.17 10.61
CA PHE A 102 -3.01 0.11 10.91
C PHE A 102 -4.18 0.70 11.73
N LEU A 103 -5.32 0.84 11.10
CA LEU A 103 -6.56 1.36 11.69
C LEU A 103 -7.38 0.18 12.23
N ILE A 104 -7.39 0.00 13.55
CA ILE A 104 -7.96 -1.18 14.20
C ILE A 104 -9.21 -0.83 14.98
N GLN A 105 -10.25 -1.63 14.82
CA GLN A 105 -11.47 -1.48 15.60
C GLN A 105 -11.23 -1.89 17.06
N GLU A 106 -11.69 -1.06 17.99
CA GLU A 106 -11.57 -1.34 19.43
C GLU A 106 -12.21 -2.67 19.79
N GLY A 107 -11.56 -3.40 20.69
CA GLY A 107 -11.94 -4.76 21.08
C GLY A 107 -11.34 -5.87 20.20
N CYS A 108 -10.63 -5.53 19.12
CA CYS A 108 -9.84 -6.51 18.38
C CYS A 108 -8.51 -6.79 19.09
N GLN A 109 -8.14 -8.06 19.14
CA GLN A 109 -6.83 -8.47 19.59
C GLN A 109 -5.79 -8.13 18.53
N ILE A 110 -4.70 -7.49 18.94
CA ILE A 110 -3.58 -7.14 18.06
C ILE A 110 -2.32 -7.89 18.49
N ALA A 111 -1.43 -8.18 17.54
CA ALA A 111 -0.10 -8.69 17.86
C ALA A 111 0.70 -7.65 18.65
N SER A 112 1.34 -8.07 19.76
CA SER A 112 2.10 -7.18 20.67
C SER A 112 3.17 -6.38 19.95
N ASP A 113 3.81 -6.98 18.95
CA ASP A 113 4.91 -6.38 18.19
C ASP A 113 4.45 -5.23 17.28
N LEU A 114 3.15 -5.13 17.02
CA LEU A 114 2.57 -4.01 16.29
C LEU A 114 2.22 -2.82 17.21
N LEU A 115 2.26 -3.02 18.55
CA LEU A 115 2.12 -1.92 19.50
C LEU A 115 3.38 -1.05 19.43
N GLY A 116 3.25 0.18 18.95
CA GLY A 116 4.40 1.09 18.76
C GLY A 116 4.68 1.40 17.29
N VAL A 117 4.08 0.66 16.36
CA VAL A 117 3.95 1.06 14.96
C VAL A 117 2.80 2.08 14.83
N ASN A 118 2.55 2.62 13.66
CA ASN A 118 1.44 3.55 13.40
C ASN A 118 0.06 2.88 13.51
N VAL A 119 -0.29 2.41 14.72
CA VAL A 119 -1.60 1.84 15.03
C VAL A 119 -2.52 2.94 15.52
N VAL A 120 -3.73 2.98 14.97
CA VAL A 120 -4.79 3.93 15.34
C VAL A 120 -6.05 3.14 15.66
N PHE A 121 -6.56 3.29 16.87
CA PHE A 121 -7.79 2.61 17.29
C PHE A 121 -9.02 3.48 17.03
N PHE A 122 -10.11 2.87 16.55
CA PHE A 122 -11.42 3.49 16.40
C PHE A 122 -12.51 2.59 16.97
N ASP A 123 -13.54 3.18 17.55
CA ASP A 123 -14.69 2.42 18.10
C ASP A 123 -15.81 2.33 17.05
N LYS A 124 -16.30 3.45 16.54
CA LYS A 124 -17.45 3.55 15.65
C LYS A 124 -17.11 4.28 14.35
N MET A 125 -17.97 4.11 13.35
CA MET A 125 -17.84 4.79 12.05
C MET A 125 -17.76 6.32 12.17
N GLN A 126 -18.43 6.91 13.18
CA GLN A 126 -18.42 8.36 13.44
C GLN A 126 -17.02 8.85 13.86
N ASP A 127 -16.23 8.00 14.53
CA ASP A 127 -14.89 8.34 15.01
C ASP A 127 -13.85 8.39 13.89
N LEU A 128 -14.13 7.74 12.74
CA LEU A 128 -13.20 7.62 11.64
C LEU A 128 -12.69 8.97 11.15
N SER A 129 -13.53 9.98 11.05
CA SER A 129 -13.11 11.31 10.59
C SER A 129 -11.99 11.88 11.45
N LYS A 130 -12.12 11.78 12.78
CA LYS A 130 -11.10 12.24 13.73
C LYS A 130 -9.81 11.41 13.63
N LYS A 131 -9.95 10.08 13.48
CA LYS A 131 -8.80 9.16 13.39
C LYS A 131 -8.05 9.34 12.06
N ILE A 132 -8.77 9.55 10.97
CA ILE A 132 -8.17 9.86 9.66
C ILE A 132 -7.45 11.20 9.69
N LEU A 133 -8.00 12.22 10.36
CA LEU A 133 -7.28 13.49 10.55
C LEU A 133 -5.92 13.27 11.23
N THR A 134 -5.87 12.45 12.28
CA THR A 134 -4.59 12.11 12.94
C THR A 134 -3.61 11.41 11.98
N ILE A 135 -4.10 10.55 11.09
CA ILE A 135 -3.27 9.89 10.07
C ILE A 135 -2.76 10.91 9.05
N THR A 136 -3.63 11.80 8.55
CA THR A 136 -3.23 12.82 7.57
C THR A 136 -2.21 13.82 8.14
N GLU A 137 -2.33 14.21 9.39
CA GLU A 137 -1.33 15.03 10.08
C GLU A 137 0.04 14.36 10.13
N LYS A 138 0.08 13.04 10.42
CA LYS A 138 1.33 12.25 10.39
C LYS A 138 1.91 12.16 8.98
N ILE A 139 1.08 11.91 7.97
CA ILE A 139 1.48 11.89 6.55
C ILE A 139 2.10 13.24 6.16
N GLN A 140 1.44 14.35 6.47
CA GLN A 140 1.93 15.70 6.16
C GLN A 140 3.26 16.01 6.87
N LYS A 141 3.41 15.56 8.12
CA LYS A 141 4.66 15.70 8.88
C LYS A 141 5.78 14.89 8.21
N GLU A 142 5.53 13.65 7.84
CA GLU A 142 6.50 12.79 7.14
C GLU A 142 6.92 13.41 5.80
N GLN A 143 5.97 13.91 5.01
CA GLN A 143 6.27 14.57 3.74
C GLN A 143 7.17 15.77 3.89
N LYS A 144 7.01 16.56 4.95
CA LYS A 144 7.90 17.69 5.23
C LYS A 144 9.33 17.22 5.52
N VAL A 145 9.49 16.14 6.28
CA VAL A 145 10.80 15.55 6.58
C VAL A 145 11.42 14.93 5.32
N ALA A 146 10.63 14.19 4.53
CA ALA A 146 11.09 13.57 3.29
C ALA A 146 11.54 14.59 2.22
N ARG A 147 10.93 15.77 2.18
CA ARG A 147 11.38 16.87 1.30
C ARG A 147 12.73 17.46 1.70
N ILE A 148 13.12 17.31 2.95
CA ILE A 148 14.42 17.78 3.48
C ILE A 148 15.50 16.71 3.31
N SER A 149 15.12 15.44 3.38
CA SER A 149 16.01 14.33 3.09
C SER A 149 16.06 14.07 1.58
N LEU A 150 17.16 14.47 0.96
CA LEU A 150 17.51 14.35 -0.46
C LEU A 150 17.64 12.88 -0.97
N LEU A 151 16.89 11.96 -0.43
CA LEU A 151 16.89 10.60 -0.96
C LEU A 151 15.57 10.32 -1.66
N PRO A 152 15.58 10.18 -2.98
CA PRO A 152 14.64 9.28 -3.59
C PRO A 152 14.85 7.95 -2.88
N SER A 153 13.89 7.55 -2.07
CA SER A 153 13.93 6.22 -1.47
C SER A 153 14.19 5.21 -2.59
N THR A 154 14.90 4.16 -2.27
CA THR A 154 15.12 3.01 -3.18
C THR A 154 13.79 2.58 -3.82
N SER A 155 12.67 2.72 -3.11
CA SER A 155 11.31 2.49 -3.58
C SER A 155 10.91 3.34 -4.79
N LEU A 156 11.28 4.62 -4.82
CA LEU A 156 10.99 5.50 -5.96
C LEU A 156 11.79 5.07 -7.20
N ALA A 157 13.08 4.74 -7.01
CA ALA A 157 13.94 4.26 -8.08
C ALA A 157 13.48 2.90 -8.61
N VAL A 158 13.12 1.96 -7.73
CA VAL A 158 12.55 0.66 -8.09
C VAL A 158 11.18 0.84 -8.77
N GLY A 159 10.32 1.71 -8.23
CA GLY A 159 9.02 2.02 -8.84
C GLY A 159 9.17 2.61 -10.25
N TYR A 160 10.12 3.52 -10.45
CA TYR A 160 10.43 4.07 -11.78
C TYR A 160 10.97 2.99 -12.72
N PHE A 161 11.86 2.13 -12.24
CA PHE A 161 12.40 1.03 -13.03
C PHE A 161 11.29 0.05 -13.45
N GLU A 162 10.51 -0.47 -12.50
CA GLU A 162 9.49 -1.50 -12.77
C GLU A 162 8.30 -0.98 -13.58
N ASN A 163 7.86 0.27 -13.34
CA ASN A 163 6.65 0.80 -13.97
C ASN A 163 6.92 1.63 -15.23
N PHE A 164 8.16 2.02 -15.49
CA PHE A 164 8.51 2.81 -16.67
C PHE A 164 9.65 2.19 -17.46
N LEU A 165 10.85 2.08 -16.89
CA LEU A 165 12.03 1.66 -17.67
C LEU A 165 11.90 0.23 -18.19
N LYS A 166 11.47 -0.71 -17.38
CA LYS A 166 11.32 -2.12 -17.76
C LYS A 166 10.25 -2.34 -18.83
N PRO A 167 9.00 -1.83 -18.71
CA PRO A 167 8.01 -1.93 -19.77
C PRO A 167 8.44 -1.26 -21.06
N VAL A 168 9.06 -0.07 -21.00
CA VAL A 168 9.59 0.63 -22.16
C VAL A 168 10.70 -0.18 -22.83
N SER A 169 11.64 -0.70 -22.05
CA SER A 169 12.72 -1.58 -22.54
C SER A 169 12.17 -2.81 -23.23
N GLN A 170 11.18 -3.48 -22.62
CA GLN A 170 10.51 -4.65 -23.20
C GLN A 170 9.74 -4.32 -24.48
N ALA A 171 9.12 -3.15 -24.55
CA ALA A 171 8.45 -2.68 -25.77
C ALA A 171 9.46 -2.41 -26.88
N ILE A 172 10.57 -1.73 -26.57
CA ILE A 172 11.65 -1.44 -27.54
C ILE A 172 12.28 -2.75 -28.07
N GLN A 173 12.53 -3.75 -27.20
CA GLN A 173 13.09 -5.04 -27.61
C GLN A 173 12.23 -5.83 -28.60
N LYS A 174 10.92 -5.54 -28.66
CA LYS A 174 10.00 -6.12 -29.65
C LYS A 174 10.03 -5.42 -31.01
N LEU A 175 10.68 -4.26 -31.09
CA LEU A 175 10.82 -3.49 -32.34
C LEU A 175 12.10 -3.90 -33.10
N ASP A 176 12.05 -3.86 -34.41
CA ASP A 176 13.26 -4.10 -35.23
C ASP A 176 14.17 -2.87 -35.22
N ALA A 177 13.61 -1.68 -35.14
CA ALA A 177 14.34 -0.42 -35.11
C ALA A 177 13.55 0.65 -34.34
N VAL A 178 14.28 1.62 -33.76
CA VAL A 178 13.70 2.79 -33.04
C VAL A 178 14.25 4.08 -33.67
N CYS A 179 13.38 5.07 -33.85
CA CYS A 179 13.78 6.40 -34.26
C CYS A 179 13.89 7.34 -33.05
N ILE A 180 15.08 7.90 -32.82
CA ILE A 180 15.33 8.88 -31.75
C ILE A 180 15.92 10.13 -32.41
N ALA A 181 15.28 11.29 -32.17
CA ALA A 181 15.72 12.58 -32.73
C ALA A 181 16.00 12.52 -34.26
N GLY A 182 15.13 11.82 -34.99
CA GLY A 182 15.24 11.69 -36.47
C GLY A 182 16.28 10.67 -36.96
N LYS A 183 17.01 10.00 -36.05
CA LYS A 183 17.97 8.93 -36.39
C LYS A 183 17.38 7.57 -36.09
N LYS A 184 17.52 6.64 -37.05
CA LYS A 184 17.08 5.24 -36.94
C LYS A 184 18.18 4.39 -36.33
N TYR A 185 17.84 3.65 -35.29
CA TYR A 185 18.72 2.71 -34.60
C TYR A 185 18.14 1.30 -34.70
N ASP A 186 18.97 0.35 -35.13
CA ASP A 186 18.59 -1.06 -35.24
C ASP A 186 18.76 -1.72 -33.86
N VAL A 187 17.66 -2.22 -33.30
CA VAL A 187 17.62 -2.81 -31.95
C VAL A 187 18.28 -4.20 -31.93
N LYS A 188 18.14 -4.99 -33.02
CA LYS A 188 18.65 -6.36 -33.08
C LYS A 188 20.19 -6.45 -33.15
N ASN A 189 20.83 -5.45 -33.72
CA ASN A 189 22.28 -5.42 -33.87
C ASN A 189 23.02 -4.83 -32.66
N SER A 190 22.33 -4.10 -31.78
CA SER A 190 22.93 -3.48 -30.59
C SER A 190 23.12 -4.46 -29.43
N ALA A 191 22.44 -5.60 -29.42
CA ALA A 191 22.53 -6.62 -28.37
C ALA A 191 23.70 -7.64 -28.56
N LYS A 192 24.50 -7.50 -29.59
CA LYS A 192 25.62 -8.41 -29.91
C LYS A 192 27.02 -7.79 -29.69
N ARG A 193 27.11 -6.64 -29.00
CA ARG A 193 28.39 -6.06 -28.61
C ARG A 193 28.60 -6.05 -27.10
#